data_94aca2d86d1413ffe58fd2709d922393
#
_entry.id   94aca2d86d1413ffe58fd2709d922393
#
_cell.length_a   1.000
_cell.length_b   1.000
_cell.length_c   1.000
_cell.angle_alpha   90.00
_cell.angle_beta   90.00
_cell.angle_gamma   90.00
#
_symmetry.space_group_name_H-M   'P 1'
#
loop_
_entity.id
_entity.type
_entity.pdbx_description
1 polymer ?
#
loop_
_entity_poly.entity_id
_entity_poly.type
_entity_poly.pdbx_seq_one_letter_code
_entity_poly.pdbx_strand_id
1 'polypeptide(L)'
;EQFGWRVEKHCPNALRILETSDLQSLRHARHQQLKDYLSNSSQPYDLEAFFEKSERTIYSAIATSDLAQREVAALYRSDLSLMTSDVEMQLLTREFRLPEAILHWCPLMISNIPATARPFNERAHFLSIGNFRHAPNWDAVLWMKNAIWPLIRQQLPKAQLHIYGSYTPPKATALHNAAQGFHVMNWAEDALQVMSEARICLAPLRFGAGVKGKIVDAMLCGTPTVTTPIGAEAMSGDLPWPGSIANSAEQIAAEAVRLYQDEERWHEAQSAGWALLEARYRHQQHCASLIARIEHLRHNLQAHRTANFTGAMLRHHHHKSTQYMAQWIEAKNRNPASSL
;
A
#
# COMPACT_ATOMS: atom_id res chain seq x y z
N GLU A 1 8.27 18.67 -0.80
CA GLU A 1 9.57 19.32 -1.00
C GLU A 1 9.45 20.58 -1.88
N GLN A 2 8.82 20.50 -3.02
CA GLN A 2 8.82 21.57 -4.04
C GLN A 2 8.14 22.87 -3.59
N PHE A 3 7.09 22.81 -2.76
CA PHE A 3 6.27 23.97 -2.39
C PHE A 3 6.39 24.37 -0.91
N GLY A 4 6.99 23.57 -0.05
CA GLY A 4 7.02 23.79 1.40
C GLY A 4 7.62 25.15 1.81
N TRP A 5 8.71 25.57 1.15
CA TRP A 5 9.35 26.85 1.42
C TRP A 5 8.46 28.06 1.07
N ARG A 6 7.61 27.94 0.03
CA ARG A 6 6.66 29.02 -0.35
C ARG A 6 5.59 29.16 0.71
N VAL A 7 5.05 28.02 1.19
CA VAL A 7 4.06 28.01 2.27
C VAL A 7 4.66 28.64 3.54
N GLU A 8 5.90 28.28 3.91
CA GLU A 8 6.55 28.87 5.06
C GLU A 8 6.76 30.37 4.95
N LYS A 9 7.15 30.84 3.77
CA LYS A 9 7.38 32.27 3.52
C LYS A 9 6.10 33.09 3.49
N HIS A 10 5.05 32.61 2.83
CA HIS A 10 3.84 33.38 2.54
C HIS A 10 2.68 33.08 3.48
N CYS A 11 2.69 31.90 4.13
CA CYS A 11 1.66 31.44 5.05
C CYS A 11 2.31 30.81 6.32
N PRO A 12 3.12 31.56 7.09
CA PRO A 12 3.92 31.00 8.19
C PRO A 12 3.08 30.33 9.28
N ASN A 13 1.83 30.76 9.45
CA ASN A 13 0.89 30.24 10.44
C ASN A 13 0.01 29.09 9.88
N ALA A 14 0.18 28.70 8.62
CA ALA A 14 -0.55 27.57 8.05
C ALA A 14 -0.02 26.25 8.65
N LEU A 15 -0.92 25.37 9.06
CA LEU A 15 -0.61 24.00 9.43
C LEU A 15 -0.21 23.20 8.16
N ARG A 16 0.94 22.56 8.20
CA ARG A 16 1.49 21.76 7.08
C ARG A 16 1.25 20.29 7.36
N ILE A 17 0.32 19.72 6.60
CA ILE A 17 -0.03 18.30 6.71
C ILE A 17 0.54 17.59 5.48
N LEU A 18 1.27 16.49 5.71
CA LEU A 18 1.76 15.58 4.68
C LEU A 18 0.91 14.30 4.73
N GLU A 19 0.31 13.94 3.63
CA GLU A 19 -0.31 12.63 3.45
C GLU A 19 0.71 11.71 2.75
N THR A 20 0.90 10.51 3.32
CA THR A 20 1.78 9.49 2.75
C THR A 20 0.95 8.26 2.46
N SER A 21 0.72 7.93 1.21
CA SER A 21 0.00 6.71 0.86
C SER A 21 0.75 5.45 1.31
N ASP A 22 2.07 5.47 1.23
CA ASP A 22 3.00 4.44 1.72
C ASP A 22 4.44 5.01 1.83
N LEU A 23 5.34 4.27 2.47
CA LEU A 23 6.76 4.54 2.45
C LEU A 23 7.37 3.96 1.15
N GLN A 24 7.67 4.85 0.20
CA GLN A 24 8.26 4.45 -1.08
C GLN A 24 9.63 3.79 -0.93
N SER A 25 10.42 4.23 0.04
CA SER A 25 11.71 3.62 0.37
C SER A 25 11.57 2.18 0.81
N LEU A 26 10.56 1.86 1.64
CA LEU A 26 10.24 0.52 2.07
C LEU A 26 9.83 -0.36 0.88
N ARG A 27 8.92 0.14 0.04
CA ARG A 27 8.49 -0.57 -1.17
C ARG A 27 9.65 -0.85 -2.12
N HIS A 28 10.52 0.15 -2.33
CA HIS A 28 11.70 0.02 -3.19
C HIS A 28 12.70 -1.02 -2.66
N ALA A 29 13.03 -0.95 -1.38
CA ALA A 29 13.93 -1.91 -0.74
C ALA A 29 13.40 -3.34 -0.80
N ARG A 30 12.11 -3.55 -0.50
CA ARG A 30 11.47 -4.87 -0.63
C ARG A 30 11.50 -5.40 -2.06
N HIS A 31 11.32 -4.52 -3.04
CA HIS A 31 11.43 -4.92 -4.46
C HIS A 31 12.85 -5.38 -4.80
N GLN A 32 13.87 -4.65 -4.35
CA GLN A 32 15.26 -5.04 -4.58
C GLN A 32 15.59 -6.35 -3.86
N GLN A 33 15.21 -6.48 -2.59
CA GLN A 33 15.39 -7.71 -1.83
C GLN A 33 14.70 -8.93 -2.47
N LEU A 34 13.51 -8.74 -3.07
CA LEU A 34 12.85 -9.81 -3.81
C LEU A 34 13.64 -10.22 -5.04
N LYS A 35 14.16 -9.26 -5.82
CA LYS A 35 15.01 -9.57 -6.98
C LYS A 35 16.26 -10.36 -6.59
N ASP A 36 16.93 -9.93 -5.53
CA ASP A 36 18.12 -10.60 -5.01
C ASP A 36 17.79 -12.02 -4.51
N TYR A 37 16.65 -12.17 -3.82
CA TYR A 37 16.17 -13.48 -3.38
C TYR A 37 15.89 -14.41 -4.56
N LEU A 38 15.12 -13.96 -5.56
CA LEU A 38 14.77 -14.76 -6.73
C LEU A 38 15.98 -15.14 -7.58
N SER A 39 17.01 -14.29 -7.61
CA SER A 39 18.25 -14.56 -8.35
C SER A 39 19.13 -15.63 -7.67
N ASN A 40 19.02 -15.76 -6.36
CA ASN A 40 19.88 -16.64 -5.56
C ASN A 40 19.15 -17.88 -5.00
N SER A 41 17.82 -17.94 -5.10
CA SER A 41 17.03 -19.05 -4.56
C SER A 41 16.93 -20.22 -5.53
N SER A 42 17.10 -21.42 -5.00
CA SER A 42 16.76 -22.67 -5.71
C SER A 42 15.26 -22.96 -5.74
N GLN A 43 14.49 -22.28 -4.89
CA GLN A 43 13.04 -22.42 -4.76
C GLN A 43 12.35 -21.04 -4.85
N PRO A 44 12.27 -20.43 -6.04
CA PRO A 44 11.83 -19.03 -6.22
C PRO A 44 10.34 -18.82 -5.92
N TYR A 45 9.56 -19.87 -5.68
CA TYR A 45 8.12 -19.80 -5.38
C TYR A 45 7.78 -20.06 -3.92
N ASP A 46 8.74 -20.51 -3.10
CA ASP A 46 8.65 -20.57 -1.65
C ASP A 46 9.27 -19.29 -1.07
N LEU A 47 8.45 -18.48 -0.42
CA LEU A 47 8.84 -17.17 0.11
C LEU A 47 8.75 -17.09 1.63
N GLU A 48 8.63 -18.22 2.34
CA GLU A 48 8.49 -18.23 3.80
C GLU A 48 9.64 -17.47 4.48
N ALA A 49 10.88 -17.87 4.21
CA ALA A 49 12.06 -17.18 4.73
C ALA A 49 12.22 -15.74 4.23
N PHE A 50 11.62 -15.41 3.09
CA PHE A 50 11.63 -14.04 2.56
C PHE A 50 10.70 -13.10 3.35
N PHE A 51 9.54 -13.62 3.80
CA PHE A 51 8.57 -12.83 4.55
C PHE A 51 8.93 -12.71 6.04
N GLU A 52 9.72 -13.60 6.60
CA GLU A 52 10.16 -13.61 7.99
C GLU A 52 11.33 -12.62 8.24
N LYS A 53 11.08 -11.32 8.08
CA LYS A 53 12.12 -10.30 8.31
C LYS A 53 11.75 -9.39 9.47
N SER A 54 12.70 -9.19 10.37
CA SER A 54 12.54 -8.26 11.49
C SER A 54 12.51 -6.79 11.02
N GLU A 55 11.85 -5.92 11.79
CA GLU A 55 11.87 -4.46 11.57
C GLU A 55 13.31 -3.93 11.46
N ARG A 56 14.23 -4.44 12.27
CA ARG A 56 15.66 -4.07 12.25
C ARG A 56 16.34 -4.40 10.92
N THR A 57 16.03 -5.55 10.34
CA THR A 57 16.55 -5.95 9.02
C THR A 57 16.02 -5.03 7.93
N ILE A 58 14.72 -4.69 8.00
CA ILE A 58 14.07 -3.76 7.08
C ILE A 58 14.71 -2.36 7.21
N TYR A 59 14.84 -1.85 8.44
CA TYR A 59 15.50 -0.56 8.71
C TYR A 59 16.91 -0.50 8.10
N SER A 60 17.74 -1.52 8.34
CA SER A 60 19.12 -1.58 7.82
C SER A 60 19.17 -1.53 6.28
N ALA A 61 18.15 -2.09 5.61
CA ALA A 61 18.08 -2.09 4.16
C ALA A 61 17.69 -0.72 3.56
N ILE A 62 16.98 0.12 4.30
CA ILE A 62 16.45 1.39 3.78
C ILE A 62 17.16 2.63 4.31
N ALA A 63 17.73 2.58 5.52
CA ALA A 63 18.24 3.76 6.25
C ALA A 63 19.34 4.54 5.50
N THR A 64 20.14 3.85 4.68
CA THR A 64 21.22 4.47 3.90
C THR A 64 20.78 4.99 2.53
N SER A 65 19.53 4.72 2.12
CA SER A 65 19.02 5.15 0.81
C SER A 65 18.68 6.64 0.79
N ASP A 66 19.04 7.33 -0.29
CA ASP A 66 18.65 8.74 -0.54
C ASP A 66 17.13 8.91 -0.42
N LEU A 67 16.37 7.94 -0.94
CA LEU A 67 14.92 7.98 -0.90
C LEU A 67 14.38 8.00 0.55
N ALA A 68 14.89 7.14 1.43
CA ALA A 68 14.48 7.13 2.84
C ALA A 68 14.87 8.41 3.57
N GLN A 69 16.08 8.92 3.32
CA GLN A 69 16.55 10.17 3.92
C GLN A 69 15.64 11.34 3.52
N ARG A 70 15.21 11.40 2.25
CA ARG A 70 14.29 12.43 1.75
C ARG A 70 12.88 12.27 2.32
N GLU A 71 12.36 11.05 2.39
CA GLU A 71 11.04 10.77 2.99
C GLU A 71 11.01 11.16 4.46
N VAL A 72 11.96 10.68 5.25
CA VAL A 72 12.06 10.99 6.68
C VAL A 72 12.25 12.49 6.91
N ALA A 73 13.09 13.16 6.11
CA ALA A 73 13.24 14.60 6.19
C ALA A 73 11.94 15.36 5.83
N ALA A 74 11.12 14.84 4.90
CA ALA A 74 9.83 15.44 4.58
C ALA A 74 8.82 15.30 5.74
N LEU A 75 8.80 14.14 6.42
CA LEU A 75 8.01 13.92 7.62
C LEU A 75 8.38 14.92 8.71
N TYR A 76 9.68 15.06 9.04
CA TYR A 76 10.15 16.03 10.03
C TYR A 76 9.83 17.49 9.68
N ARG A 77 9.84 17.87 8.40
CA ARG A 77 9.51 19.23 7.95
C ARG A 77 8.01 19.55 8.00
N SER A 78 7.16 18.54 8.13
CA SER A 78 5.71 18.69 8.26
C SER A 78 5.30 18.88 9.73
N ASP A 79 4.18 19.55 9.97
CA ASP A 79 3.64 19.69 11.31
C ASP A 79 2.87 18.41 11.71
N LEU A 80 2.29 17.72 10.73
CA LEU A 80 1.60 16.44 10.90
C LEU A 80 1.77 15.61 9.64
N SER A 81 2.03 14.32 9.79
CA SER A 81 2.05 13.36 8.69
C SER A 81 0.97 12.30 8.91
N LEU A 82 0.09 12.14 7.91
CA LEU A 82 -0.98 11.16 7.93
C LEU A 82 -0.45 9.85 7.37
N MET A 83 -0.45 8.81 8.21
CA MET A 83 0.04 7.48 7.88
C MET A 83 -1.13 6.52 7.72
N THR A 84 -1.25 5.88 6.56
CA THR A 84 -2.30 4.87 6.36
C THR A 84 -2.00 3.55 7.05
N SER A 85 -0.71 3.23 7.21
CA SER A 85 -0.19 2.00 7.81
C SER A 85 0.32 2.26 9.24
N ASP A 86 -0.27 1.59 10.21
CA ASP A 86 0.20 1.56 11.61
C ASP A 86 1.55 0.84 11.74
N VAL A 87 1.82 -0.16 10.91
CA VAL A 87 3.10 -0.87 10.85
C VAL A 87 4.23 0.06 10.38
N GLU A 88 3.99 0.85 9.34
CA GLU A 88 4.98 1.84 8.89
C GLU A 88 5.20 2.94 9.94
N MET A 89 4.14 3.34 10.63
CA MET A 89 4.23 4.29 11.73
C MET A 89 5.07 3.74 12.89
N GLN A 90 4.93 2.44 13.23
CA GLN A 90 5.77 1.76 14.21
C GLN A 90 7.24 1.70 13.75
N LEU A 91 7.51 1.36 12.50
CA LEU A 91 8.87 1.37 11.93
C LEU A 91 9.51 2.76 12.06
N LEU A 92 8.77 3.82 11.71
CA LEU A 92 9.26 5.19 11.81
C LEU A 92 9.55 5.59 13.26
N THR A 93 8.71 5.24 14.20
CA THR A 93 8.89 5.62 15.63
C THR A 93 9.97 4.79 16.30
N ARG A 94 10.00 3.46 16.08
CA ARG A 94 10.92 2.55 16.77
C ARG A 94 12.33 2.58 16.19
N GLU A 95 12.46 2.50 14.88
CA GLU A 95 13.77 2.38 14.24
C GLU A 95 14.33 3.72 13.78
N PHE A 96 13.52 4.58 13.13
CA PHE A 96 13.94 5.91 12.70
C PHE A 96 13.86 6.98 13.80
N ARG A 97 13.26 6.64 14.96
CA ARG A 97 13.13 7.54 16.12
C ARG A 97 12.37 8.84 15.82
N LEU A 98 11.40 8.79 14.91
CA LEU A 98 10.53 9.94 14.68
C LEU A 98 9.64 10.18 15.91
N PRO A 99 9.44 11.47 16.30
CA PRO A 99 8.48 11.79 17.35
C PRO A 99 7.06 11.41 16.95
N GLU A 100 6.34 10.69 17.79
CA GLU A 100 4.92 10.38 17.57
C GLU A 100 4.07 11.65 17.40
N ALA A 101 4.50 12.74 18.00
CA ALA A 101 3.82 14.03 17.91
C ALA A 101 3.66 14.57 16.48
N ILE A 102 4.47 14.15 15.52
CA ILE A 102 4.37 14.56 14.11
C ILE A 102 3.69 13.52 13.22
N LEU A 103 3.21 12.42 13.78
CA LEU A 103 2.56 11.34 13.07
C LEU A 103 1.11 11.19 13.52
N HIS A 104 0.23 10.75 12.62
CA HIS A 104 -1.15 10.42 12.93
C HIS A 104 -1.59 9.25 12.07
N TRP A 105 -2.07 8.17 12.70
CA TRP A 105 -2.65 7.06 11.97
C TRP A 105 -3.97 7.47 11.34
N CYS A 106 -4.02 7.45 10.03
CA CYS A 106 -5.14 7.88 9.21
C CYS A 106 -5.40 6.80 8.13
N PRO A 107 -6.03 5.66 8.51
CA PRO A 107 -6.33 4.60 7.56
C PRO A 107 -7.39 5.05 6.55
N LEU A 108 -7.70 4.21 5.58
CA LEU A 108 -8.84 4.41 4.70
C LEU A 108 -10.11 4.56 5.54
N MET A 109 -10.94 5.54 5.21
CA MET A 109 -12.15 5.86 5.98
C MET A 109 -13.39 5.39 5.23
N ILE A 110 -14.09 4.40 5.77
CA ILE A 110 -15.26 3.79 5.14
C ILE A 110 -16.53 4.28 5.83
N SER A 111 -17.39 4.96 5.08
CA SER A 111 -18.66 5.48 5.59
C SER A 111 -19.77 4.46 5.61
N ASN A 112 -19.86 3.66 4.54
CA ASN A 112 -20.93 2.69 4.34
C ASN A 112 -20.35 1.28 4.23
N ILE A 113 -20.56 0.46 5.25
CA ILE A 113 -20.24 -0.97 5.23
C ILE A 113 -21.53 -1.70 4.92
N PRO A 114 -21.62 -2.47 3.81
CA PRO A 114 -22.84 -3.18 3.44
C PRO A 114 -23.22 -4.23 4.49
N ALA A 115 -24.50 -4.35 4.77
CA ALA A 115 -25.02 -5.42 5.64
C ALA A 115 -25.24 -6.74 4.87
N THR A 116 -25.27 -6.69 3.55
CA THR A 116 -25.51 -7.84 2.68
C THR A 116 -24.68 -7.71 1.42
N ALA A 117 -24.36 -8.82 0.81
CA ALA A 117 -23.67 -8.88 -0.48
C ALA A 117 -24.25 -10.02 -1.34
N ARG A 118 -23.81 -10.10 -2.59
CA ARG A 118 -24.17 -11.19 -3.50
C ARG A 118 -23.83 -12.54 -2.86
N PRO A 119 -24.74 -13.52 -2.86
CA PRO A 119 -24.52 -14.81 -2.21
C PRO A 119 -23.47 -15.66 -2.94
N PHE A 120 -22.94 -16.67 -2.25
CA PHE A 120 -21.87 -17.56 -2.72
C PHE A 120 -22.17 -18.20 -4.09
N ASN A 121 -23.38 -18.73 -4.28
CA ASN A 121 -23.78 -19.44 -5.48
C ASN A 121 -23.96 -18.55 -6.72
N GLU A 122 -24.06 -17.23 -6.53
CA GLU A 122 -24.13 -16.25 -7.62
C GLU A 122 -22.76 -15.70 -8.01
N ARG A 123 -21.69 -16.14 -7.34
CA ARG A 123 -20.30 -15.73 -7.61
C ARG A 123 -19.54 -16.89 -8.24
N ALA A 124 -18.74 -16.63 -9.25
CA ALA A 124 -18.21 -17.72 -10.05
C ALA A 124 -16.71 -17.77 -10.28
N HIS A 125 -16.00 -16.66 -10.32
CA HIS A 125 -14.61 -16.61 -10.76
C HIS A 125 -13.66 -16.08 -9.69
N PHE A 126 -12.38 -16.28 -9.93
CA PHE A 126 -11.31 -15.60 -9.22
C PHE A 126 -11.05 -14.24 -9.86
N LEU A 127 -10.69 -13.25 -9.06
CA LEU A 127 -10.40 -11.92 -9.55
C LEU A 127 -9.07 -11.42 -8.98
N SER A 128 -8.32 -10.70 -9.78
CA SER A 128 -7.23 -9.82 -9.32
C SER A 128 -7.36 -8.46 -10.00
N ILE A 129 -7.19 -7.38 -9.24
CA ILE A 129 -7.36 -6.03 -9.76
C ILE A 129 -6.22 -5.12 -9.31
N GLY A 130 -5.79 -4.20 -10.20
CA GLY A 130 -4.82 -3.18 -9.83
C GLY A 130 -4.19 -2.47 -11.03
N ASN A 131 -3.61 -1.31 -10.76
CA ASN A 131 -2.89 -0.52 -11.77
C ASN A 131 -1.62 -1.26 -12.23
N PHE A 132 -1.48 -1.52 -13.54
CA PHE A 132 -0.33 -2.21 -14.11
C PHE A 132 0.99 -1.40 -14.08
N ARG A 133 0.92 -0.08 -13.90
CA ARG A 133 2.11 0.76 -13.68
C ARG A 133 2.69 0.60 -12.28
N HIS A 134 1.92 0.05 -11.34
CA HIS A 134 2.38 -0.23 -9.99
C HIS A 134 3.08 -1.58 -9.95
N ALA A 135 4.38 -1.58 -9.75
CA ALA A 135 5.23 -2.76 -9.87
C ALA A 135 4.76 -3.98 -9.05
N PRO A 136 4.28 -3.85 -7.79
CA PRO A 136 3.74 -5.00 -7.03
C PRO A 136 2.57 -5.69 -7.73
N ASN A 137 1.69 -4.95 -8.41
CA ASN A 137 0.56 -5.54 -9.12
C ASN A 137 1.01 -6.33 -10.35
N TRP A 138 1.96 -5.78 -11.12
CA TRP A 138 2.51 -6.47 -12.27
C TRP A 138 3.25 -7.74 -11.87
N ASP A 139 4.04 -7.70 -10.84
CA ASP A 139 4.73 -8.85 -10.26
C ASP A 139 3.76 -9.95 -9.82
N ALA A 140 2.69 -9.58 -9.11
CA ALA A 140 1.64 -10.51 -8.69
C ALA A 140 0.95 -11.20 -9.87
N VAL A 141 0.66 -10.45 -10.97
CA VAL A 141 0.08 -11.02 -12.20
C VAL A 141 1.02 -12.05 -12.81
N LEU A 142 2.32 -11.77 -12.87
CA LEU A 142 3.30 -12.73 -13.38
C LEU A 142 3.41 -13.97 -12.50
N TRP A 143 3.42 -13.82 -11.19
CA TRP A 143 3.47 -14.94 -10.26
C TRP A 143 2.21 -15.79 -10.33
N MET A 144 1.04 -15.16 -10.41
CA MET A 144 -0.21 -15.90 -10.68
C MET A 144 -0.13 -16.69 -11.98
N LYS A 145 0.28 -16.07 -13.09
CA LYS A 145 0.34 -16.72 -14.39
C LYS A 145 1.27 -17.93 -14.41
N ASN A 146 2.47 -17.79 -13.82
CA ASN A 146 3.55 -18.76 -13.99
C ASN A 146 3.55 -19.88 -12.93
N ALA A 147 2.99 -19.62 -11.74
CA ALA A 147 3.08 -20.56 -10.63
C ALA A 147 1.72 -20.89 -9.99
N ILE A 148 0.95 -19.88 -9.56
CA ILE A 148 -0.24 -20.11 -8.73
C ILE A 148 -1.41 -20.65 -9.58
N TRP A 149 -1.70 -20.00 -10.71
CA TRP A 149 -2.86 -20.33 -11.53
C TRP A 149 -2.82 -21.75 -12.13
N PRO A 150 -1.69 -22.28 -12.62
CA PRO A 150 -1.59 -23.66 -13.05
C PRO A 150 -2.00 -24.66 -11.97
N LEU A 151 -1.61 -24.42 -10.70
CA LEU A 151 -1.93 -25.28 -9.56
C LEU A 151 -3.45 -25.23 -9.22
N ILE A 152 -4.06 -24.04 -9.28
CA ILE A 152 -5.51 -23.89 -9.10
C ILE A 152 -6.24 -24.64 -10.23
N ARG A 153 -5.82 -24.47 -11.49
CA ARG A 153 -6.47 -25.12 -12.66
C ARG A 153 -6.35 -26.63 -12.65
N GLN A 154 -5.29 -27.16 -12.06
CA GLN A 154 -5.15 -28.62 -11.88
C GLN A 154 -6.27 -29.19 -11.00
N GLN A 155 -6.69 -28.47 -9.96
CA GLN A 155 -7.74 -28.88 -9.03
C GLN A 155 -9.14 -28.41 -9.47
N LEU A 156 -9.23 -27.27 -10.14
CA LEU A 156 -10.46 -26.66 -10.65
C LEU A 156 -10.37 -26.43 -12.17
N PRO A 157 -10.50 -27.48 -13.00
CA PRO A 157 -10.24 -27.39 -14.45
C PRO A 157 -11.14 -26.41 -15.23
N LYS A 158 -12.28 -25.99 -14.67
CA LYS A 158 -13.20 -25.01 -15.29
C LYS A 158 -13.12 -23.62 -14.67
N ALA A 159 -12.27 -23.41 -13.65
CA ALA A 159 -12.14 -22.10 -13.01
C ALA A 159 -11.63 -21.04 -13.99
N GLN A 160 -12.04 -19.80 -13.75
CA GLN A 160 -11.60 -18.63 -14.50
C GLN A 160 -10.96 -17.60 -13.55
N LEU A 161 -9.91 -16.95 -13.99
CA LEU A 161 -9.26 -15.83 -13.31
C LEU A 161 -9.38 -14.58 -14.19
N HIS A 162 -10.06 -13.58 -13.68
CA HIS A 162 -10.22 -12.29 -14.34
C HIS A 162 -9.19 -11.28 -13.75
N ILE A 163 -8.34 -10.75 -14.63
CA ILE A 163 -7.32 -9.75 -14.28
C ILE A 163 -7.79 -8.39 -14.80
N TYR A 164 -8.16 -7.50 -13.90
CA TYR A 164 -8.51 -6.13 -14.22
C TYR A 164 -7.39 -5.16 -13.84
N GLY A 165 -7.26 -4.08 -14.60
CA GLY A 165 -6.33 -3.03 -14.23
C GLY A 165 -6.32 -1.86 -15.19
N SER A 166 -5.97 -0.68 -14.65
CA SER A 166 -5.70 0.50 -15.45
C SER A 166 -4.31 0.43 -16.10
N TYR A 167 -4.16 1.12 -17.23
CA TYR A 167 -2.91 1.19 -18.00
C TYR A 167 -2.36 -0.18 -18.43
N THR A 168 -3.23 -1.06 -18.93
CA THR A 168 -2.85 -2.41 -19.38
C THR A 168 -1.85 -2.33 -20.53
N PRO A 169 -0.59 -2.77 -20.35
CA PRO A 169 0.40 -2.74 -21.41
C PRO A 169 0.23 -3.96 -22.33
N PRO A 170 0.73 -3.90 -23.59
CA PRO A 170 0.66 -5.04 -24.53
C PRO A 170 1.21 -6.36 -23.96
N LYS A 171 2.26 -6.29 -23.14
CA LYS A 171 2.83 -7.46 -22.46
C LYS A 171 1.86 -8.12 -21.47
N ALA A 172 0.93 -7.36 -20.86
CA ALA A 172 -0.10 -7.91 -19.99
C ALA A 172 -1.22 -8.55 -20.82
N THR A 173 -1.65 -7.90 -21.90
CA THR A 173 -2.65 -8.47 -22.82
C THR A 173 -2.15 -9.78 -23.45
N ALA A 174 -0.85 -9.90 -23.73
CA ALA A 174 -0.25 -11.13 -24.25
C ALA A 174 -0.32 -12.33 -23.29
N LEU A 175 -0.58 -12.10 -21.99
CA LEU A 175 -0.80 -13.19 -21.00
C LEU A 175 -2.20 -13.80 -21.10
N HIS A 176 -3.16 -13.15 -21.80
CA HIS A 176 -4.52 -13.65 -21.95
C HIS A 176 -4.51 -15.02 -22.60
N ASN A 177 -5.20 -15.99 -21.99
CA ASN A 177 -5.32 -17.34 -22.48
C ASN A 177 -6.64 -17.96 -22.01
N ALA A 178 -7.68 -17.91 -22.86
CA ALA A 178 -9.01 -18.42 -22.55
C ALA A 178 -9.01 -19.94 -22.30
N ALA A 179 -8.16 -20.71 -23.00
CA ALA A 179 -8.07 -22.15 -22.79
C ALA A 179 -7.54 -22.50 -21.38
N GLN A 180 -6.68 -21.65 -20.84
CA GLN A 180 -6.18 -21.77 -19.48
C GLN A 180 -7.10 -21.09 -18.45
N GLY A 181 -8.21 -20.46 -18.87
CA GLY A 181 -9.09 -19.68 -17.99
C GLY A 181 -8.40 -18.44 -17.40
N PHE A 182 -7.34 -17.92 -18.03
CA PHE A 182 -6.63 -16.73 -17.59
C PHE A 182 -7.02 -15.54 -18.47
N HIS A 183 -7.90 -14.68 -17.97
CA HIS A 183 -8.50 -13.61 -18.74
C HIS A 183 -7.96 -12.25 -18.32
N VAL A 184 -7.28 -11.56 -19.22
CA VAL A 184 -6.92 -10.14 -19.02
C VAL A 184 -8.07 -9.29 -19.55
N MET A 185 -8.78 -8.63 -18.62
CA MET A 185 -10.03 -7.92 -18.86
C MET A 185 -9.85 -6.41 -19.11
N ASN A 186 -8.62 -5.90 -18.98
CA ASN A 186 -8.29 -4.48 -19.06
C ASN A 186 -8.94 -3.64 -17.95
N TRP A 187 -9.45 -2.47 -18.28
CA TRP A 187 -10.09 -1.54 -17.36
C TRP A 187 -11.47 -2.04 -16.93
N ALA A 188 -11.77 -1.88 -15.62
CA ALA A 188 -13.13 -2.07 -15.08
C ALA A 188 -13.78 -0.67 -14.92
N GLU A 189 -14.97 -0.48 -15.47
CA GLU A 189 -15.73 0.76 -15.25
C GLU A 189 -16.09 0.94 -13.78
N ASP A 190 -16.54 -0.14 -13.15
CA ASP A 190 -16.83 -0.21 -11.72
C ASP A 190 -16.04 -1.35 -11.09
N ALA A 191 -15.04 -1.00 -10.30
CA ALA A 191 -14.19 -1.96 -9.62
C ALA A 191 -14.95 -2.74 -8.53
N LEU A 192 -15.91 -2.11 -7.85
CA LEU A 192 -16.71 -2.76 -6.80
C LEU A 192 -17.70 -3.73 -7.43
N GLN A 193 -18.28 -3.42 -8.58
CA GLN A 193 -19.17 -4.33 -9.29
C GLN A 193 -18.44 -5.63 -9.65
N VAL A 194 -17.30 -5.54 -10.38
CA VAL A 194 -16.56 -6.75 -10.80
C VAL A 194 -16.02 -7.54 -9.60
N MET A 195 -15.68 -6.84 -8.50
CA MET A 195 -15.25 -7.46 -7.25
C MET A 195 -16.41 -8.23 -6.60
N SER A 196 -17.63 -7.68 -6.62
CA SER A 196 -18.83 -8.32 -6.04
C SER A 196 -19.28 -9.57 -6.80
N GLU A 197 -18.92 -9.70 -8.08
CA GLU A 197 -19.22 -10.85 -8.93
C GLU A 197 -18.20 -11.99 -8.74
N ALA A 198 -17.02 -11.67 -8.25
CA ALA A 198 -15.99 -12.65 -8.00
C ALA A 198 -16.26 -13.45 -6.71
N ARG A 199 -15.94 -14.75 -6.73
CA ARG A 199 -16.01 -15.59 -5.54
C ARG A 199 -14.80 -15.36 -4.62
N ILE A 200 -13.60 -15.21 -5.18
CA ILE A 200 -12.35 -15.02 -4.45
C ILE A 200 -11.54 -13.90 -5.10
N CYS A 201 -10.98 -13.02 -4.27
CA CYS A 201 -9.97 -12.07 -4.67
C CYS A 201 -8.56 -12.67 -4.45
N LEU A 202 -7.75 -12.72 -5.50
CA LEU A 202 -6.34 -13.11 -5.42
C LEU A 202 -5.45 -11.86 -5.43
N ALA A 203 -4.73 -11.64 -4.34
CA ALA A 203 -3.81 -10.53 -4.18
C ALA A 203 -2.43 -10.99 -3.67
N PRO A 204 -1.72 -11.88 -4.40
CA PRO A 204 -0.47 -12.48 -3.95
C PRO A 204 0.70 -11.50 -4.14
N LEU A 205 0.77 -10.47 -3.29
CA LEU A 205 1.77 -9.43 -3.37
C LEU A 205 3.07 -9.88 -2.71
N ARG A 206 4.16 -10.00 -3.49
CA ARG A 206 5.47 -10.41 -2.97
C ARG A 206 6.26 -9.26 -2.36
N PHE A 207 5.94 -8.03 -2.73
CA PHE A 207 6.49 -6.82 -2.14
C PHE A 207 5.47 -5.68 -2.21
N GLY A 208 5.69 -4.65 -1.40
CA GLY A 208 4.78 -3.50 -1.31
C GLY A 208 5.01 -2.75 -0.01
N ALA A 209 4.23 -1.72 0.18
CA ALA A 209 4.14 -0.92 1.40
C ALA A 209 2.70 -0.39 1.55
N GLY A 210 2.37 0.21 2.67
CA GLY A 210 1.06 0.79 2.93
C GLY A 210 -0.09 -0.20 3.00
N VAL A 211 -1.31 0.32 3.11
CA VAL A 211 -2.56 -0.43 3.08
C VAL A 211 -2.98 -0.71 1.63
N LYS A 212 -3.52 -1.88 1.37
CA LYS A 212 -3.90 -2.35 0.03
C LYS A 212 -5.38 -2.08 -0.23
N GLY A 213 -5.70 -0.91 -0.82
CA GLY A 213 -7.05 -0.47 -1.11
C GLY A 213 -7.93 -1.54 -1.78
N LYS A 214 -7.39 -2.29 -2.75
CA LYS A 214 -8.09 -3.40 -3.41
C LYS A 214 -8.61 -4.48 -2.45
N ILE A 215 -7.92 -4.72 -1.34
CA ILE A 215 -8.35 -5.70 -0.33
C ILE A 215 -9.44 -5.10 0.55
N VAL A 216 -9.39 -3.79 0.83
CA VAL A 216 -10.49 -3.07 1.47
C VAL A 216 -11.75 -3.10 0.57
N ASP A 217 -11.59 -2.88 -0.72
CA ASP A 217 -12.68 -2.99 -1.71
C ASP A 217 -13.26 -4.42 -1.75
N ALA A 218 -12.41 -5.45 -1.67
CA ALA A 218 -12.85 -6.85 -1.59
C ALA A 218 -13.68 -7.11 -0.32
N MET A 219 -13.25 -6.61 0.83
CA MET A 219 -14.02 -6.71 2.08
C MET A 219 -15.37 -5.98 1.97
N LEU A 220 -15.40 -4.78 1.37
CA LEU A 220 -16.65 -4.05 1.12
C LEU A 220 -17.62 -4.85 0.26
N CYS A 221 -17.13 -5.53 -0.75
CA CYS A 221 -17.93 -6.39 -1.63
C CYS A 221 -18.26 -7.74 -1.01
N GLY A 222 -17.78 -8.02 0.21
CA GLY A 222 -17.92 -9.33 0.86
C GLY A 222 -17.23 -10.44 0.07
N THR A 223 -16.09 -10.16 -0.55
CA THR A 223 -15.28 -11.09 -1.35
C THR A 223 -14.05 -11.51 -0.56
N PRO A 224 -13.95 -12.76 -0.09
CA PRO A 224 -12.78 -13.25 0.63
C PRO A 224 -11.50 -13.13 -0.19
N THR A 225 -10.39 -12.84 0.50
CA THR A 225 -9.11 -12.58 -0.15
C THR A 225 -8.05 -13.58 0.25
N VAL A 226 -7.37 -14.17 -0.75
CA VAL A 226 -6.13 -14.93 -0.54
C VAL A 226 -4.95 -14.04 -0.91
N THR A 227 -4.03 -13.87 0.04
CA THR A 227 -2.91 -12.94 -0.08
C THR A 227 -1.64 -13.48 0.60
N THR A 228 -0.60 -12.67 0.62
CA THR A 228 0.68 -12.92 1.30
C THR A 228 0.77 -12.10 2.59
N PRO A 229 1.75 -12.33 3.47
CA PRO A 229 2.02 -11.45 4.61
C PRO A 229 2.18 -9.97 4.21
N ILE A 230 2.84 -9.68 3.08
CA ILE A 230 2.96 -8.30 2.56
C ILE A 230 1.61 -7.73 2.13
N GLY A 231 0.74 -8.56 1.54
CA GLY A 231 -0.61 -8.13 1.16
C GLY A 231 -1.51 -7.84 2.37
N ALA A 232 -1.36 -8.60 3.45
CA ALA A 232 -2.13 -8.47 4.69
C ALA A 232 -1.56 -7.42 5.66
N GLU A 233 -0.32 -6.98 5.44
CA GLU A 233 0.38 -6.07 6.36
C GLU A 233 -0.40 -4.78 6.62
N ALA A 234 -0.49 -4.38 7.88
CA ALA A 234 -1.18 -3.19 8.39
C ALA A 234 -2.72 -3.21 8.19
N MET A 235 -3.30 -4.33 7.81
CA MET A 235 -4.74 -4.36 7.49
C MET A 235 -5.62 -4.86 8.62
N SER A 236 -5.28 -5.98 9.26
CA SER A 236 -6.16 -6.60 10.26
C SER A 236 -5.80 -6.27 11.73
N GLY A 237 -4.56 -5.83 12.02
CA GLY A 237 -4.07 -5.81 13.40
C GLY A 237 -4.17 -7.22 13.98
N ASP A 238 -4.76 -7.34 15.16
CA ASP A 238 -4.95 -8.63 15.87
C ASP A 238 -6.27 -9.34 15.49
N LEU A 239 -7.04 -8.79 14.54
CA LEU A 239 -8.30 -9.38 14.11
C LEU A 239 -8.08 -10.53 13.11
N PRO A 240 -9.00 -11.51 13.04
CA PRO A 240 -8.94 -12.58 12.05
C PRO A 240 -8.88 -12.03 10.63
N TRP A 241 -8.05 -12.67 9.80
CA TRP A 241 -7.95 -12.31 8.38
C TRP A 241 -9.19 -12.79 7.59
N PRO A 242 -9.78 -11.96 6.72
CA PRO A 242 -10.97 -12.31 5.93
C PRO A 242 -10.60 -13.13 4.69
N GLY A 243 -10.17 -14.36 4.91
CA GLY A 243 -9.71 -15.28 3.87
C GLY A 243 -8.50 -16.09 4.31
N SER A 244 -7.40 -16.05 3.51
CA SER A 244 -6.19 -16.78 3.84
C SER A 244 -4.93 -15.98 3.52
N ILE A 245 -3.91 -16.14 4.37
CA ILE A 245 -2.55 -15.63 4.18
C ILE A 245 -1.65 -16.82 3.93
N ALA A 246 -0.82 -16.77 2.89
CA ALA A 246 0.06 -17.88 2.51
C ALA A 246 1.40 -17.39 1.95
N ASN A 247 2.44 -18.22 2.08
CA ASN A 247 3.83 -17.84 1.84
C ASN A 247 4.40 -18.42 0.53
N SER A 248 3.74 -19.41 -0.07
CA SER A 248 4.19 -20.06 -1.32
C SER A 248 3.08 -20.14 -2.36
N ALA A 249 3.45 -20.41 -3.62
CA ALA A 249 2.49 -20.60 -4.70
C ALA A 249 1.56 -21.78 -4.43
N GLU A 250 2.07 -22.85 -3.88
CA GLU A 250 1.35 -24.08 -3.52
C GLU A 250 0.33 -23.79 -2.42
N GLN A 251 0.76 -23.10 -1.35
CA GLN A 251 -0.13 -22.72 -0.25
C GLN A 251 -1.23 -21.76 -0.71
N ILE A 252 -0.88 -20.74 -1.51
CA ILE A 252 -1.87 -19.80 -2.09
C ILE A 252 -2.89 -20.55 -2.94
N ALA A 253 -2.43 -21.47 -3.80
CA ALA A 253 -3.32 -22.25 -4.64
C ALA A 253 -4.25 -23.18 -3.82
N ALA A 254 -3.71 -23.86 -2.82
CA ALA A 254 -4.49 -24.74 -1.94
C ALA A 254 -5.56 -23.98 -1.15
N GLU A 255 -5.20 -22.83 -0.55
CA GLU A 255 -6.15 -21.99 0.19
C GLU A 255 -7.21 -21.35 -0.73
N ALA A 256 -6.81 -20.95 -1.93
CA ALA A 256 -7.72 -20.39 -2.93
C ALA A 256 -8.77 -21.44 -3.39
N VAL A 257 -8.34 -22.68 -3.62
CA VAL A 257 -9.25 -23.79 -3.97
C VAL A 257 -10.17 -24.12 -2.81
N ARG A 258 -9.65 -24.18 -1.58
CA ARG A 258 -10.44 -24.48 -0.38
C ARG A 258 -11.54 -23.42 -0.18
N LEU A 259 -11.21 -22.14 -0.20
CA LEU A 259 -12.18 -21.05 -0.09
C LEU A 259 -13.19 -21.04 -1.25
N TYR A 260 -12.78 -21.45 -2.43
CA TYR A 260 -13.67 -21.49 -3.60
C TYR A 260 -14.72 -22.57 -3.50
N GLN A 261 -14.43 -23.70 -2.84
CA GLN A 261 -15.28 -24.88 -2.76
C GLN A 261 -16.09 -24.97 -1.47
N ASP A 262 -15.59 -24.40 -0.38
CA ASP A 262 -16.18 -24.47 0.96
C ASP A 262 -17.00 -23.21 1.24
N GLU A 263 -18.34 -23.36 1.12
CA GLU A 263 -19.29 -22.26 1.31
C GLU A 263 -19.33 -21.75 2.77
N GLU A 264 -19.19 -22.62 3.76
CA GLU A 264 -19.18 -22.23 5.18
C GLU A 264 -17.98 -21.37 5.50
N ARG A 265 -16.78 -21.82 5.13
CA ARG A 265 -15.54 -21.08 5.28
C ARG A 265 -15.54 -19.75 4.50
N TRP A 266 -16.18 -19.75 3.33
CA TRP A 266 -16.34 -18.53 2.54
C TRP A 266 -17.20 -17.50 3.27
N HIS A 267 -18.32 -17.92 3.90
CA HIS A 267 -19.19 -17.04 4.68
C HIS A 267 -18.52 -16.54 5.97
N GLU A 268 -17.72 -17.38 6.63
CA GLU A 268 -16.91 -16.97 7.77
C GLU A 268 -15.93 -15.85 7.37
N ALA A 269 -15.22 -16.04 6.26
CA ALA A 269 -14.26 -15.05 5.74
C ALA A 269 -14.96 -13.74 5.32
N GLN A 270 -16.13 -13.82 4.68
CA GLN A 270 -16.95 -12.65 4.36
C GLN A 270 -17.33 -11.86 5.62
N SER A 271 -17.83 -12.54 6.64
CA SER A 271 -18.24 -11.93 7.91
C SER A 271 -17.06 -11.30 8.65
N ALA A 272 -15.90 -11.96 8.65
CA ALA A 272 -14.67 -11.44 9.20
C ALA A 272 -14.22 -10.15 8.48
N GLY A 273 -14.42 -10.05 7.15
CA GLY A 273 -14.12 -8.86 6.37
C GLY A 273 -14.93 -7.65 6.81
N TRP A 274 -16.22 -7.81 6.98
CA TRP A 274 -17.09 -6.71 7.47
C TRP A 274 -16.79 -6.32 8.91
N ALA A 275 -16.55 -7.30 9.80
CA ALA A 275 -16.13 -7.04 11.17
C ALA A 275 -14.81 -6.25 11.23
N LEU A 276 -13.87 -6.57 10.37
CA LEU A 276 -12.59 -5.87 10.26
C LEU A 276 -12.79 -4.43 9.77
N LEU A 277 -13.61 -4.21 8.73
CA LEU A 277 -13.95 -2.88 8.24
C LEU A 277 -14.58 -2.02 9.34
N GLU A 278 -15.52 -2.59 10.09
CA GLU A 278 -16.20 -1.90 11.21
C GLU A 278 -15.19 -1.51 12.30
N ALA A 279 -14.29 -2.42 12.67
CA ALA A 279 -13.38 -2.21 13.78
C ALA A 279 -12.21 -1.25 13.45
N ARG A 280 -11.70 -1.28 12.19
CA ARG A 280 -10.46 -0.58 11.84
C ARG A 280 -10.62 0.56 10.83
N TYR A 281 -11.72 0.60 10.06
CA TYR A 281 -11.85 1.54 8.93
C TYR A 281 -13.07 2.45 9.02
N ARG A 282 -13.78 2.45 10.16
CA ARG A 282 -15.00 3.25 10.35
C ARG A 282 -14.71 4.74 10.26
N HIS A 283 -15.30 5.42 9.26
CA HIS A 283 -15.09 6.83 8.97
C HIS A 283 -15.28 7.73 10.21
N GLN A 284 -16.37 7.56 10.96
CA GLN A 284 -16.71 8.43 12.08
C GLN A 284 -15.61 8.48 13.14
N GLN A 285 -15.03 7.32 13.47
CA GLN A 285 -13.98 7.22 14.49
C GLN A 285 -12.71 7.96 14.06
N HIS A 286 -12.23 7.69 12.84
CA HIS A 286 -10.98 8.28 12.35
C HIS A 286 -11.12 9.75 12.00
N CYS A 287 -12.27 10.16 11.45
CA CYS A 287 -12.56 11.56 11.13
C CYS A 287 -12.58 12.41 12.43
N ALA A 288 -13.27 11.96 13.48
CA ALA A 288 -13.30 12.67 14.75
C ALA A 288 -11.90 12.82 15.37
N SER A 289 -11.10 11.75 15.36
CA SER A 289 -9.73 11.75 15.87
C SER A 289 -8.83 12.71 15.07
N LEU A 290 -8.93 12.69 13.74
CA LEU A 290 -8.15 13.57 12.87
C LEU A 290 -8.52 15.05 13.08
N ILE A 291 -9.82 15.38 13.14
CA ILE A 291 -10.29 16.75 13.39
C ILE A 291 -9.77 17.25 14.74
N ALA A 292 -9.94 16.48 15.80
CA ALA A 292 -9.45 16.84 17.13
C ALA A 292 -7.92 17.07 17.13
N ARG A 293 -7.16 16.24 16.40
CA ARG A 293 -5.72 16.40 16.24
C ARG A 293 -5.34 17.68 15.51
N ILE A 294 -6.02 18.00 14.42
CA ILE A 294 -5.81 19.23 13.65
C ILE A 294 -6.11 20.47 14.49
N GLU A 295 -7.23 20.47 15.21
CA GLU A 295 -7.61 21.59 16.08
C GLU A 295 -6.61 21.80 17.22
N HIS A 296 -6.18 20.72 17.87
CA HIS A 296 -5.14 20.79 18.90
C HIS A 296 -3.86 21.41 18.36
N LEU A 297 -3.40 20.97 17.18
CA LEU A 297 -2.18 21.49 16.56
C LEU A 297 -2.33 22.97 16.15
N ARG A 298 -3.49 23.38 15.67
CA ARG A 298 -3.74 24.79 15.31
C ARG A 298 -3.61 25.72 16.52
N HIS A 299 -4.14 25.31 17.67
CA HIS A 299 -4.06 26.10 18.90
C HIS A 299 -2.65 26.12 19.50
N ASN A 300 -1.85 25.06 19.28
CA ASN A 300 -0.54 24.90 19.91
C ASN A 300 0.61 24.91 18.89
N LEU A 301 0.41 25.49 17.69
CA LEU A 301 1.31 25.34 16.55
C LEU A 301 2.76 25.77 16.85
N GLN A 302 2.93 26.90 17.53
CA GLN A 302 4.27 27.41 17.87
C GLN A 302 5.00 26.47 18.85
N ALA A 303 4.34 26.03 19.90
CA ALA A 303 4.91 25.10 20.87
C ALA A 303 5.26 23.74 20.20
N HIS A 304 4.36 23.24 19.37
CA HIS A 304 4.58 22.02 18.61
C HIS A 304 5.82 22.11 17.69
N ARG A 305 5.96 23.22 16.95
CA ARG A 305 7.12 23.46 16.07
C ARG A 305 8.42 23.64 16.84
N THR A 306 8.38 24.27 18.02
CA THR A 306 9.54 24.43 18.90
C THR A 306 10.00 23.07 19.42
N ALA A 307 9.08 22.17 19.78
CA ALA A 307 9.41 20.81 20.21
C ALA A 307 10.03 19.97 19.09
N ASN A 308 9.71 20.23 17.82
CA ASN A 308 10.30 19.56 16.66
C ASN A 308 11.52 20.31 16.13
N PHE A 309 12.60 20.38 16.95
CA PHE A 309 13.82 21.08 16.58
C PHE A 309 14.48 20.49 15.31
N THR A 310 14.53 19.17 15.17
CA THR A 310 15.06 18.51 13.96
C THR A 310 14.30 18.98 12.70
N GLY A 311 12.99 19.06 12.76
CA GLY A 311 12.19 19.60 11.67
C GLY A 311 12.49 21.06 11.36
N ALA A 312 12.70 21.89 12.38
CA ALA A 312 13.09 23.29 12.21
C ALA A 312 14.46 23.42 11.53
N MET A 313 15.44 22.63 11.95
CA MET A 313 16.76 22.57 11.36
C MET A 313 16.72 22.14 9.89
N LEU A 314 16.00 21.06 9.59
CA LEU A 314 15.85 20.55 8.21
C LEU A 314 15.11 21.54 7.30
N ARG A 315 14.14 22.29 7.81
CA ARG A 315 13.48 23.37 7.07
C ARG A 315 14.47 24.49 6.75
N HIS A 316 15.20 24.95 7.76
CA HIS A 316 16.18 26.02 7.58
C HIS A 316 17.18 25.71 6.47
N HIS A 317 17.80 24.53 6.49
CA HIS A 317 18.79 24.13 5.48
C HIS A 317 18.16 23.95 4.09
N HIS A 318 17.03 23.25 3.99
CA HIS A 318 16.35 23.00 2.72
C HIS A 318 15.86 24.31 2.06
N HIS A 319 15.25 25.19 2.83
CA HIS A 319 14.71 26.45 2.31
C HIS A 319 15.82 27.41 1.90
N LYS A 320 16.90 27.51 2.66
CA LYS A 320 18.04 28.34 2.32
C LYS A 320 18.75 27.85 1.06
N SER A 321 18.98 26.56 0.93
CA SER A 321 19.56 25.97 -0.29
C SER A 321 18.71 26.27 -1.52
N THR A 322 17.38 26.06 -1.45
CA THR A 322 16.45 26.36 -2.54
C THR A 322 16.40 27.86 -2.87
N GLN A 323 16.42 28.71 -1.84
CA GLN A 323 16.43 30.16 -2.01
C GLN A 323 17.70 30.63 -2.74
N TYR A 324 18.86 30.18 -2.29
CA TYR A 324 20.13 30.57 -2.91
C TYR A 324 20.27 30.02 -4.34
N MET A 325 19.79 28.82 -4.60
CA MET A 325 19.75 28.27 -5.95
C MET A 325 18.87 29.12 -6.88
N ALA A 326 17.68 29.53 -6.42
CA ALA A 326 16.80 30.38 -7.20
C ALA A 326 17.45 31.75 -7.48
N GLN A 327 18.07 32.38 -6.47
CA GLN A 327 18.78 33.64 -6.62
C GLN A 327 19.98 33.53 -7.57
N TRP A 328 20.70 32.43 -7.51
CA TRP A 328 21.82 32.16 -8.42
C TRP A 328 21.33 32.01 -9.86
N ILE A 329 20.25 31.28 -10.09
CA ILE A 329 19.64 31.11 -11.42
C ILE A 329 19.18 32.49 -11.97
N GLU A 330 18.51 33.30 -11.12
CA GLU A 330 18.08 34.64 -11.51
C GLU A 330 19.26 35.54 -11.89
N ALA A 331 20.33 35.53 -11.08
CA ALA A 331 21.54 36.31 -11.34
C ALA A 331 22.22 35.87 -12.63
N LYS A 332 22.32 34.57 -12.87
CA LYS A 332 22.88 34.01 -14.11
C LYS A 332 22.06 34.41 -15.34
N ASN A 333 20.72 34.40 -15.25
CA ASN A 333 19.84 34.78 -16.34
C ASN A 333 19.83 36.29 -16.62
N ARG A 334 20.11 37.13 -15.60
CA ARG A 334 20.25 38.58 -15.77
C ARG A 334 21.56 39.00 -16.45
N ASN A 335 22.61 38.17 -16.35
CA ASN A 335 23.92 38.40 -16.97
C ASN A 335 24.24 37.33 -18.02
N PRO A 336 23.59 37.32 -19.20
CA PRO A 336 23.87 36.32 -20.23
C PRO A 336 25.25 36.46 -20.89
N ALA A 337 26.06 37.51 -20.56
CA ALA A 337 27.34 37.79 -21.18
C ALA A 337 28.55 37.11 -20.53
N SER A 338 28.41 36.26 -19.51
CA SER A 338 29.53 35.59 -18.83
C SER A 338 29.65 34.07 -19.11
N SER A 339 29.02 33.57 -20.20
CA SER A 339 29.19 32.19 -20.68
C SER A 339 29.92 32.22 -22.05
N LEU A 340 31.20 32.57 -22.02
CA LEU A 340 32.20 32.26 -23.07
C LEU A 340 33.40 31.60 -22.40
#